data_bfa2fc77f7f9d451592a32eeedec695b
#
_entry.id   bfa2fc77f7f9d451592a32eeedec695b
#
_cell.length_a   1.000
_cell.length_b   1.000
_cell.length_c   1.000
_cell.angle_alpha   90.00
_cell.angle_beta   90.00
_cell.angle_gamma   90.00
#
_symmetry.space_group_name_H-M   'P 1'
#
loop_
_entity.id
_entity.type
_entity.pdbx_description
1 polymer ?
#
loop_
_entity_poly.entity_id
_entity_poly.type
_entity_poly.pdbx_seq_one_letter_code
_entity_poly.pdbx_strand_id
1 'polypeptide(L)'
;GAWINMQFDLETDMQATLMEIIGRLNRLPPLPADSDPPVVNLGGGGNANGQLTWYFVQKLPGTPGELTDYARQVTDIIKPRIESIEGVSGVTVLDGAPEQLQIVIDPYRAAELGLPLTDIAARASRSNDTSGGFVDVGRRQYTLRFEGRYDPDQLRNQVLEWREGRPVRLGDIADIRVERGPRNDLIIQNGNPAMGIRIDRQNGANVLAALTEVKAVMEELREGPMQELGLDLRQSFDASVFIKRAVNLVTGNLMIGIMLAIGVLWWFLRSTRGTMLIAIAIPVSLLTTFVVLKLTGRSLNVISLAGLAFAVGMVLDAAIVVSENMVRLHDKGAPPLHAALKATGQVQGALLASTATTVAIFLPVLFLKDVEGQLFADLALTISIAVCVSLLVALTVLPTLGGSWLGKSNAEKHKNAAWGRIAGVLMKASATPRRRLSIVALLVAIPLT
;
A
#
# COMPACT_ATOMS: atom_id res chain seq x y z
N GLY A 1 15.80 25.10 3.19
CA GLY A 1 14.39 24.86 3.49
C GLY A 1 14.21 24.30 4.89
N ALA A 2 13.04 24.49 5.47
CA ALA A 2 12.65 23.88 6.75
C ALA A 2 11.57 22.83 6.49
N TRP A 3 11.62 21.72 7.24
CA TRP A 3 10.65 20.63 7.15
C TRP A 3 9.93 20.51 8.49
N ILE A 4 8.62 20.47 8.46
CA ILE A 4 7.77 20.24 9.63
C ILE A 4 7.01 18.94 9.39
N ASN A 5 7.33 17.90 10.19
CA ASN A 5 6.58 16.66 10.18
C ASN A 5 5.54 16.71 11.29
N MET A 6 4.27 16.56 10.90
CA MET A 6 3.16 16.47 11.83
C MET A 6 2.64 15.03 11.85
N GLN A 7 2.55 14.45 13.02
CA GLN A 7 1.91 13.16 13.26
C GLN A 7 0.55 13.38 13.89
N PHE A 8 -0.44 12.69 13.36
CA PHE A 8 -1.82 12.72 13.83
C PHE A 8 -2.23 11.34 14.31
N ASP A 9 -3.25 11.29 15.15
CA ASP A 9 -3.84 10.03 15.56
C ASP A 9 -4.44 9.29 14.36
N LEU A 10 -4.44 7.96 14.43
CA LEU A 10 -4.79 7.08 13.30
C LEU A 10 -6.26 7.22 12.84
N GLU A 11 -7.15 7.68 13.71
CA GLU A 11 -8.58 7.92 13.41
C GLU A 11 -8.83 9.32 12.81
N THR A 12 -7.77 10.14 12.63
CA THR A 12 -7.90 11.50 12.12
C THR A 12 -8.27 11.50 10.63
N ASP A 13 -9.31 12.25 10.27
CA ASP A 13 -9.62 12.52 8.87
C ASP A 13 -8.53 13.41 8.26
N MET A 14 -7.60 12.77 7.54
CA MET A 14 -6.45 13.45 6.96
C MET A 14 -6.83 14.46 5.88
N GLN A 15 -7.96 14.27 5.18
CA GLN A 15 -8.40 15.24 4.15
C GLN A 15 -8.96 16.51 4.80
N ALA A 16 -9.81 16.36 5.81
CA ALA A 16 -10.31 17.49 6.59
C ALA A 16 -9.16 18.24 7.27
N THR A 17 -8.22 17.52 7.87
CA THR A 17 -7.04 18.09 8.54
C THR A 17 -6.13 18.83 7.57
N LEU A 18 -5.91 18.31 6.35
CA LEU A 18 -5.15 18.99 5.31
C LEU A 18 -5.78 20.33 4.96
N MET A 19 -7.10 20.36 4.75
CA MET A 19 -7.82 21.59 4.42
C MET A 19 -7.72 22.62 5.56
N GLU A 20 -7.77 22.15 6.82
CA GLU A 20 -7.60 23.02 7.97
C GLU A 20 -6.18 23.58 8.05
N ILE A 21 -5.15 22.76 7.83
CA ILE A 21 -3.75 23.19 7.80
C ILE A 21 -3.53 24.23 6.70
N ILE A 22 -3.99 23.97 5.49
CA ILE A 22 -3.89 24.93 4.37
C ILE A 22 -4.63 26.23 4.72
N GLY A 23 -5.84 26.13 5.29
CA GLY A 23 -6.59 27.28 5.72
C GLY A 23 -5.89 28.11 6.81
N ARG A 24 -5.15 27.47 7.72
CA ARG A 24 -4.33 28.16 8.73
C ARG A 24 -3.08 28.78 8.14
N LEU A 25 -2.39 28.08 7.23
CA LEU A 25 -1.22 28.61 6.53
C LEU A 25 -1.55 29.87 5.71
N ASN A 26 -2.71 29.88 5.03
CA ASN A 26 -3.16 31.02 4.26
C ASN A 26 -3.55 32.27 5.12
N ARG A 27 -3.70 32.09 6.44
CA ARG A 27 -3.96 33.18 7.39
C ARG A 27 -2.68 33.76 8.01
N LEU A 28 -1.54 33.14 7.75
CA LEU A 28 -0.26 33.66 8.24
C LEU A 28 0.06 35.02 7.57
N PRO A 29 0.80 35.89 8.26
CA PRO A 29 1.36 37.07 7.62
C PRO A 29 2.17 36.67 6.39
N PRO A 30 2.26 37.55 5.36
CA PRO A 30 3.05 37.26 4.18
C PRO A 30 4.48 36.88 4.58
N LEU A 31 4.94 35.77 4.02
CA LEU A 31 6.31 35.30 4.20
C LEU A 31 7.32 36.31 3.63
N PRO A 32 8.59 36.31 4.07
CA PRO A 32 9.64 37.08 3.44
C PRO A 32 9.67 36.89 1.92
N ALA A 33 9.96 37.94 1.17
CA ALA A 33 9.90 37.91 -0.31
C ALA A 33 10.87 36.93 -0.98
N ASP A 34 11.86 36.44 -0.23
CA ASP A 34 12.87 35.46 -0.65
C ASP A 34 12.54 34.02 -0.23
N SER A 35 11.36 33.79 0.38
CA SER A 35 10.93 32.45 0.79
C SER A 35 9.89 31.87 -0.17
N ASP A 36 10.08 30.59 -0.52
CA ASP A 36 9.07 29.84 -1.25
C ASP A 36 7.81 29.61 -0.42
N PRO A 37 6.62 29.57 -1.02
CA PRO A 37 5.40 29.23 -0.32
C PRO A 37 5.47 27.82 0.25
N PRO A 38 4.91 27.60 1.47
CA PRO A 38 4.92 26.26 2.08
C PRO A 38 4.10 25.28 1.26
N VAL A 39 4.67 24.12 0.99
CA VAL A 39 3.98 23.00 0.32
C VAL A 39 3.58 21.98 1.38
N VAL A 40 2.28 21.66 1.44
CA VAL A 40 1.76 20.64 2.36
C VAL A 40 1.57 19.34 1.61
N ASN A 41 2.26 18.29 2.04
CA ASN A 41 2.15 16.96 1.49
C ASN A 41 1.45 16.02 2.45
N LEU A 42 0.42 15.32 1.99
CA LEU A 42 -0.20 14.21 2.69
C LEU A 42 0.59 12.93 2.43
N GLY A 43 1.05 12.32 3.51
CA GLY A 43 1.80 11.07 3.47
C GLY A 43 3.22 11.24 3.97
N GLY A 44 3.75 10.21 4.63
CA GLY A 44 5.03 10.26 5.33
C GLY A 44 6.13 10.88 4.46
N GLY A 45 6.67 11.96 4.97
CA GLY A 45 7.64 12.79 4.29
C GLY A 45 8.81 11.99 3.73
N GLY A 46 9.07 12.18 2.47
CA GLY A 46 10.36 11.91 1.82
C GLY A 46 10.83 10.46 1.70
N ASN A 47 10.23 9.50 2.35
CA ASN A 47 10.72 8.14 2.43
C ASN A 47 9.76 7.11 1.81
N ALA A 48 10.32 6.05 1.30
CA ALA A 48 9.85 4.88 0.56
C ALA A 48 8.36 4.43 0.64
N ASN A 49 7.57 4.89 1.60
CA ASN A 49 6.21 4.40 1.84
C ASN A 49 5.14 4.94 0.88
N GLY A 50 5.44 6.01 0.13
CA GLY A 50 4.53 6.59 -0.87
C GLY A 50 4.90 6.29 -2.32
N GLN A 51 6.02 5.64 -2.56
CA GLN A 51 6.54 5.43 -3.90
C GLN A 51 5.90 4.22 -4.58
N LEU A 52 5.41 4.41 -5.82
CA LEU A 52 4.94 3.32 -6.67
C LEU A 52 6.09 2.65 -7.38
N THR A 53 6.89 3.46 -8.06
CA THR A 53 7.96 2.98 -8.93
C THR A 53 8.99 4.06 -9.23
N TRP A 54 10.18 3.62 -9.63
CA TRP A 54 11.24 4.46 -10.15
C TRP A 54 11.62 4.02 -11.54
N TYR A 55 11.78 5.01 -12.42
CA TYR A 55 12.35 4.84 -13.73
C TYR A 55 13.60 5.71 -13.88
N PHE A 56 14.49 5.30 -14.75
CA PHE A 56 15.64 6.07 -15.15
C PHE A 56 15.61 6.29 -16.66
N VAL A 57 15.88 7.52 -17.06
CA VAL A 57 16.10 7.89 -18.44
C VAL A 57 17.59 7.95 -18.69
N GLN A 58 18.06 7.26 -19.71
CA GLN A 58 19.46 7.28 -20.18
C GLN A 58 19.50 7.55 -21.67
N LYS A 59 20.62 8.11 -22.15
CA LYS A 59 20.83 8.30 -23.58
C LYS A 59 21.17 6.96 -24.25
N LEU A 60 20.61 6.76 -25.44
CA LEU A 60 21.05 5.72 -26.34
C LEU A 60 22.42 6.07 -26.96
N PRO A 61 23.24 5.09 -27.31
CA PRO A 61 24.53 5.35 -28.00
C PRO A 61 24.31 6.14 -29.28
N GLY A 62 25.06 7.25 -29.43
CA GLY A 62 24.96 8.13 -30.60
C GLY A 62 24.01 9.32 -30.44
N THR A 63 23.27 9.44 -29.35
CA THR A 63 22.41 10.61 -29.08
C THR A 63 23.28 11.85 -28.81
N PRO A 64 23.09 12.99 -29.49
CA PRO A 64 23.88 14.20 -29.32
C PRO A 64 23.58 14.90 -27.98
N GLY A 65 24.41 15.88 -27.59
CA GLY A 65 24.20 16.73 -26.42
C GLY A 65 24.34 16.02 -25.06
N GLU A 66 24.04 16.72 -23.99
CA GLU A 66 23.96 16.16 -22.64
C GLU A 66 22.56 15.62 -22.32
N LEU A 67 22.47 14.67 -21.37
CA LEU A 67 21.16 14.11 -20.96
C LEU A 67 20.22 15.18 -20.41
N THR A 68 20.78 16.17 -19.70
CA THR A 68 20.04 17.30 -19.15
C THR A 68 19.40 18.20 -20.22
N ASP A 69 19.88 18.14 -21.48
CA ASP A 69 19.28 18.89 -22.59
C ASP A 69 17.84 18.44 -22.89
N TYR A 70 17.56 17.20 -22.55
CA TYR A 70 16.27 16.55 -22.76
C TYR A 70 15.33 16.64 -21.55
N ALA A 71 15.79 17.21 -20.42
CA ALA A 71 15.02 17.20 -19.16
C ALA A 71 13.63 17.80 -19.28
N ARG A 72 13.51 18.93 -20.00
CA ARG A 72 12.22 19.57 -20.24
C ARG A 72 11.30 18.70 -21.08
N GLN A 73 11.81 18.16 -22.19
CA GLN A 73 11.03 17.29 -23.09
C GLN A 73 10.56 16.02 -22.36
N VAL A 74 11.45 15.41 -21.58
CA VAL A 74 11.13 14.25 -20.75
C VAL A 74 10.02 14.59 -19.75
N THR A 75 10.12 15.75 -19.08
CA THR A 75 9.11 16.19 -18.12
C THR A 75 7.76 16.45 -18.81
N ASP A 76 7.77 17.19 -19.91
CA ASP A 76 6.56 17.61 -20.64
C ASP A 76 5.83 16.39 -21.26
N ILE A 77 6.55 15.33 -21.63
CA ILE A 77 5.98 14.11 -22.20
C ILE A 77 5.48 13.16 -21.11
N ILE A 78 6.29 12.90 -20.08
CA ILE A 78 6.01 11.84 -19.10
C ILE A 78 5.02 12.31 -18.04
N LYS A 79 5.24 13.49 -17.46
CA LYS A 79 4.49 13.96 -16.30
C LYS A 79 2.98 14.01 -16.53
N PRO A 80 2.44 14.63 -17.61
CA PRO A 80 0.99 14.70 -17.80
C PRO A 80 0.34 13.34 -18.05
N ARG A 81 1.04 12.45 -18.77
CA ARG A 81 0.54 11.10 -19.06
C ARG A 81 0.43 10.24 -17.82
N ILE A 82 1.42 10.29 -16.94
CA ILE A 82 1.48 9.46 -15.74
C ILE A 82 0.60 10.05 -14.62
N GLU A 83 0.55 11.38 -14.47
CA GLU A 83 -0.31 12.02 -13.46
C GLU A 83 -1.81 11.89 -13.77
N SER A 84 -2.19 11.55 -15.01
CA SER A 84 -3.58 11.26 -15.36
C SER A 84 -4.06 9.87 -14.93
N ILE A 85 -3.14 8.99 -14.49
CA ILE A 85 -3.47 7.61 -14.08
C ILE A 85 -4.09 7.62 -12.67
N GLU A 86 -5.21 6.92 -12.52
CA GLU A 86 -5.87 6.79 -11.23
C GLU A 86 -4.96 6.09 -10.20
N GLY A 87 -4.78 6.71 -9.04
CA GLY A 87 -3.93 6.20 -7.98
C GLY A 87 -2.49 6.73 -7.98
N VAL A 88 -2.13 7.58 -8.95
CA VAL A 88 -0.89 8.35 -8.95
C VAL A 88 -1.14 9.70 -8.28
N SER A 89 -0.30 10.11 -7.33
CA SER A 89 -0.37 11.42 -6.68
C SER A 89 0.52 12.47 -7.32
N GLY A 90 1.59 12.04 -7.99
CA GLY A 90 2.52 12.95 -8.66
C GLY A 90 3.73 12.25 -9.25
N VAL A 91 4.39 12.97 -10.14
CA VAL A 91 5.62 12.55 -10.81
C VAL A 91 6.71 13.60 -10.56
N THR A 92 7.86 13.16 -10.08
CA THR A 92 9.02 13.99 -9.85
C THR A 92 10.16 13.56 -10.77
N VAL A 93 10.66 14.47 -11.58
CA VAL A 93 11.87 14.26 -12.39
C VAL A 93 13.06 14.81 -11.61
N LEU A 94 14.06 13.98 -11.38
CA LEU A 94 15.28 14.27 -10.63
C LEU A 94 16.47 14.37 -11.59
N ASP A 95 17.43 15.25 -11.27
CA ASP A 95 18.60 15.58 -12.10
C ASP A 95 18.25 16.22 -13.47
N GLY A 96 17.02 16.74 -13.56
CA GLY A 96 16.63 17.56 -14.70
C GLY A 96 16.86 19.03 -14.37
N ALA A 97 18.11 19.50 -14.34
CA ALA A 97 18.41 20.92 -14.05
C ALA A 97 17.48 21.85 -14.85
N PRO A 98 16.51 22.53 -14.22
CA PRO A 98 15.53 23.33 -14.94
C PRO A 98 16.22 24.52 -15.63
N GLU A 99 15.77 24.84 -16.82
CA GLU A 99 16.20 26.09 -17.47
C GLU A 99 15.75 27.25 -16.60
N GLN A 100 16.68 28.15 -16.32
CA GLN A 100 16.47 29.36 -15.54
C GLN A 100 16.86 30.57 -16.37
N LEU A 101 16.05 31.60 -16.29
CA LEU A 101 16.43 32.91 -16.79
C LEU A 101 17.29 33.59 -15.72
N GLN A 102 18.58 33.66 -15.96
CA GLN A 102 19.52 34.30 -15.05
C GLN A 102 19.74 35.75 -15.42
N ILE A 103 19.57 36.63 -14.46
CA ILE A 103 19.86 38.04 -14.55
C ILE A 103 21.09 38.28 -13.69
N VAL A 104 22.27 38.32 -14.32
CA VAL A 104 23.55 38.55 -13.65
C VAL A 104 23.83 40.05 -13.61
N ILE A 105 23.60 40.69 -12.47
CA ILE A 105 23.76 42.13 -12.30
C ILE A 105 25.24 42.46 -12.08
N ASP A 106 25.78 43.46 -12.79
CA ASP A 106 27.06 44.03 -12.53
C ASP A 106 26.95 45.03 -11.36
N PRO A 107 27.51 44.73 -10.17
CA PRO A 107 27.35 45.57 -8.99
C PRO A 107 28.05 46.95 -9.15
N TYR A 108 29.10 47.04 -9.95
CA TYR A 108 29.82 48.27 -10.16
C TYR A 108 29.01 49.22 -11.04
N ARG A 109 28.45 48.76 -12.15
CA ARG A 109 27.56 49.55 -13.01
C ARG A 109 26.28 49.97 -12.29
N ALA A 110 25.72 49.08 -11.49
CA ALA A 110 24.54 49.40 -10.66
C ALA A 110 24.87 50.51 -9.65
N ALA A 111 26.06 50.45 -9.00
CA ALA A 111 26.50 51.46 -8.06
C ALA A 111 26.82 52.82 -8.72
N GLU A 112 27.48 52.83 -9.88
CA GLU A 112 27.72 54.08 -10.68
C GLU A 112 26.42 54.79 -11.03
N LEU A 113 25.37 54.02 -11.30
CA LEU A 113 24.04 54.53 -11.55
C LEU A 113 23.21 54.73 -10.26
N GLY A 114 23.77 54.50 -9.08
CA GLY A 114 23.11 54.65 -7.79
C GLY A 114 21.83 53.82 -7.64
N LEU A 115 21.75 52.67 -8.32
CA LEU A 115 20.59 51.77 -8.27
C LEU A 115 20.83 50.68 -7.24
N PRO A 116 20.07 50.63 -6.15
CA PRO A 116 20.15 49.54 -5.17
C PRO A 116 19.75 48.20 -5.80
N LEU A 117 20.49 47.13 -5.50
CA LEU A 117 20.18 45.78 -6.01
C LEU A 117 18.76 45.32 -5.68
N THR A 118 18.25 45.71 -4.51
CA THR A 118 16.87 45.43 -4.07
C THR A 118 15.82 46.03 -4.97
N ASP A 119 16.07 47.26 -5.45
CA ASP A 119 15.15 48.00 -6.35
C ASP A 119 15.16 47.40 -7.76
N ILE A 120 16.35 46.98 -8.22
CA ILE A 120 16.50 46.28 -9.49
C ILE A 120 15.73 44.96 -9.46
N ALA A 121 15.92 44.16 -8.42
CA ALA A 121 15.21 42.90 -8.23
C ALA A 121 13.68 43.08 -8.16
N ALA A 122 13.21 44.07 -7.38
CA ALA A 122 11.80 44.40 -7.29
C ALA A 122 11.17 44.90 -8.60
N ARG A 123 11.93 45.64 -9.44
CA ARG A 123 11.43 46.09 -10.74
C ARG A 123 11.47 44.97 -11.78
N ALA A 124 12.50 44.14 -11.76
CA ALA A 124 12.58 42.98 -12.64
C ALA A 124 11.46 41.96 -12.37
N SER A 125 11.11 41.72 -11.09
CA SER A 125 10.04 40.82 -10.73
C SER A 125 8.64 41.33 -11.08
N ARG A 126 8.41 42.65 -11.08
CA ARG A 126 7.12 43.25 -11.45
C ARG A 126 6.77 43.10 -12.94
N SER A 127 7.74 42.86 -13.80
CA SER A 127 7.48 42.60 -15.22
C SER A 127 6.76 41.30 -15.50
N ASN A 128 6.66 40.41 -14.48
CA ASN A 128 5.92 39.15 -14.54
C ASN A 128 4.48 39.27 -13.96
N ASP A 129 4.01 40.48 -13.65
CA ASP A 129 2.65 40.65 -13.15
C ASP A 129 1.66 40.48 -14.29
N THR A 130 0.95 39.35 -14.27
CA THR A 130 -0.01 38.97 -15.33
C THR A 130 -1.39 39.60 -15.16
N SER A 131 -1.60 40.39 -14.11
CA SER A 131 -2.89 41.04 -13.84
C SER A 131 -2.94 42.42 -14.51
N GLY A 132 -3.36 42.46 -15.74
CA GLY A 132 -3.55 43.72 -16.50
C GLY A 132 -4.78 44.54 -16.13
N GLY A 133 -5.66 44.02 -15.26
CA GLY A 133 -6.90 44.68 -14.91
C GLY A 133 -7.87 44.89 -16.10
N PHE A 134 -8.77 45.83 -15.94
CA PHE A 134 -9.77 46.20 -16.94
C PHE A 134 -9.54 47.63 -17.42
N VAL A 135 -9.68 47.86 -18.71
CA VAL A 135 -9.66 49.20 -19.28
C VAL A 135 -11.00 49.47 -19.96
N ASP A 136 -11.65 50.57 -19.56
CA ASP A 136 -12.91 51.00 -20.14
C ASP A 136 -12.63 51.91 -21.33
N VAL A 137 -13.05 51.48 -22.51
CA VAL A 137 -12.97 52.32 -23.73
C VAL A 137 -14.39 52.60 -24.22
N GLY A 138 -14.89 53.76 -23.88
CA GLY A 138 -16.27 54.15 -24.16
C GLY A 138 -17.27 53.29 -23.35
N ARG A 139 -18.13 52.51 -24.04
CA ARG A 139 -19.12 51.62 -23.41
C ARG A 139 -18.65 50.17 -23.29
N ARG A 140 -17.40 49.90 -23.63
CA ARG A 140 -16.85 48.52 -23.60
C ARG A 140 -15.71 48.42 -22.60
N GLN A 141 -15.74 47.41 -21.81
CA GLN A 141 -14.68 47.01 -20.88
C GLN A 141 -13.80 45.96 -21.57
N TYR A 142 -12.52 46.19 -21.64
CA TYR A 142 -11.53 45.28 -22.18
C TYR A 142 -10.69 44.72 -21.04
N THR A 143 -10.53 43.41 -21.01
CA THR A 143 -9.60 42.73 -20.07
C THR A 143 -8.20 42.85 -20.68
N LEU A 144 -7.30 43.53 -19.99
CA LEU A 144 -5.89 43.52 -20.34
C LEU A 144 -5.26 42.25 -19.75
N ARG A 145 -4.82 41.36 -20.60
CA ARG A 145 -4.07 40.16 -20.22
C ARG A 145 -2.64 40.33 -20.70
N PHE A 146 -1.69 40.41 -19.76
CA PHE A 146 -0.28 40.30 -20.10
C PHE A 146 0.08 38.80 -20.14
N GLU A 147 0.59 38.32 -21.28
CA GLU A 147 1.21 36.99 -21.33
C GLU A 147 2.64 37.11 -20.81
N GLY A 148 2.83 36.79 -19.54
CA GLY A 148 4.13 36.83 -18.88
C GLY A 148 5.04 35.68 -19.29
N ARG A 149 5.43 35.62 -20.57
CA ARG A 149 6.64 34.90 -20.96
C ARG A 149 7.80 35.86 -20.91
N TYR A 150 8.78 35.57 -20.08
CA TYR A 150 10.03 36.30 -20.09
C TYR A 150 10.76 36.01 -21.40
N ASP A 151 10.67 36.96 -22.32
CA ASP A 151 11.58 37.03 -23.47
C ASP A 151 12.86 37.73 -22.99
N PRO A 152 14.04 37.07 -23.07
CA PRO A 152 15.31 37.69 -22.69
C PRO A 152 15.56 39.04 -23.33
N ASP A 153 15.13 39.25 -24.58
CA ASP A 153 15.32 40.49 -25.30
C ASP A 153 14.38 41.61 -24.81
N GLN A 154 13.16 41.27 -24.43
CA GLN A 154 12.23 42.20 -23.78
C GLN A 154 12.76 42.64 -22.42
N LEU A 155 13.29 41.71 -21.63
CA LEU A 155 13.90 42.02 -20.33
C LEU A 155 15.15 42.92 -20.49
N ARG A 156 16.00 42.66 -21.46
CA ARG A 156 17.14 43.56 -21.75
C ARG A 156 16.71 44.98 -22.02
N ASN A 157 15.59 45.17 -22.71
CA ASN A 157 15.05 46.44 -23.05
C ASN A 157 14.16 47.09 -21.98
N GLN A 158 13.92 46.42 -20.86
CA GLN A 158 13.13 46.94 -19.77
C GLN A 158 13.78 48.17 -19.15
N VAL A 159 13.02 49.28 -19.11
CA VAL A 159 13.48 50.54 -18.52
C VAL A 159 13.32 50.48 -17.01
N LEU A 160 14.43 50.60 -16.30
CA LEU A 160 14.47 50.62 -14.84
C LEU A 160 14.20 52.03 -14.29
N GLU A 161 14.83 53.04 -14.92
CA GLU A 161 14.74 54.46 -14.50
C GLU A 161 15.04 55.38 -15.68
N TRP A 162 14.56 56.62 -15.61
CA TRP A 162 14.91 57.69 -16.53
C TRP A 162 15.90 58.66 -15.84
N ARG A 163 17.08 58.83 -16.42
CA ARG A 163 18.08 59.81 -15.95
C ARG A 163 18.43 60.77 -17.04
N GLU A 164 18.37 62.05 -16.72
CA GLU A 164 18.71 63.12 -17.64
C GLU A 164 18.08 62.97 -19.04
N GLY A 165 16.83 62.49 -19.10
CA GLY A 165 16.12 62.22 -20.33
C GLY A 165 16.53 60.95 -21.09
N ARG A 166 17.41 60.08 -20.51
CA ARG A 166 17.84 58.82 -21.09
C ARG A 166 17.29 57.67 -20.27
N PRO A 167 16.74 56.62 -20.92
CA PRO A 167 16.29 55.42 -20.22
C PRO A 167 17.49 54.56 -19.79
N VAL A 168 17.59 54.21 -18.53
CA VAL A 168 18.47 53.15 -18.02
C VAL A 168 17.75 51.84 -18.15
N ARG A 169 18.28 50.94 -18.95
CA ARG A 169 17.67 49.64 -19.23
C ARG A 169 18.33 48.57 -18.38
N LEU A 170 17.61 47.46 -18.13
CA LEU A 170 18.15 46.31 -17.38
C LEU A 170 19.39 45.72 -18.08
N GLY A 171 19.41 45.67 -19.41
CA GLY A 171 20.55 45.22 -20.21
C GLY A 171 21.80 46.10 -20.11
N ASP A 172 21.68 47.35 -19.60
CA ASP A 172 22.84 48.26 -19.42
C ASP A 172 23.65 47.88 -18.17
N ILE A 173 23.00 47.18 -17.19
CA ILE A 173 23.58 46.84 -15.88
C ILE A 173 23.60 45.36 -15.60
N ALA A 174 22.96 44.53 -16.43
CA ALA A 174 22.87 43.09 -16.22
C ALA A 174 23.06 42.32 -17.52
N ASP A 175 23.69 41.15 -17.40
CA ASP A 175 23.68 40.14 -18.47
C ASP A 175 22.52 39.20 -18.25
N ILE A 176 21.68 39.08 -19.29
CA ILE A 176 20.47 38.26 -19.24
C ILE A 176 20.65 37.08 -20.18
N ARG A 177 20.65 35.89 -19.59
CA ARG A 177 20.85 34.66 -20.34
C ARG A 177 19.97 33.54 -19.81
N VAL A 178 19.59 32.66 -20.70
CA VAL A 178 18.91 31.41 -20.33
C VAL A 178 20.00 30.38 -20.09
N GLU A 179 20.16 30.00 -18.86
CA GLU A 179 21.09 28.94 -18.45
C GLU A 179 20.38 27.90 -17.60
N ARG A 180 21.00 26.72 -17.48
CA ARG A 180 20.49 25.74 -16.57
C ARG A 180 20.89 26.06 -15.14
N GLY A 181 19.97 25.84 -14.25
CA GLY A 181 20.24 25.93 -12.82
C GLY A 181 21.40 25.02 -12.40
N PRO A 182 22.01 25.28 -11.22
CA PRO A 182 23.03 24.42 -10.70
C PRO A 182 22.50 22.98 -10.52
N ARG A 183 23.30 22.01 -10.90
CA ARG A 183 22.98 20.60 -10.61
C ARG A 183 23.11 20.37 -9.11
N ASN A 184 22.00 20.03 -8.48
CA ASN A 184 21.97 19.69 -7.06
C ASN A 184 22.17 18.19 -6.83
N ASP A 185 21.82 17.37 -7.83
CA ASP A 185 21.87 15.91 -7.75
C ASP A 185 22.63 15.35 -8.94
N LEU A 186 23.39 14.28 -8.71
CA LEU A 186 24.00 13.47 -9.75
C LEU A 186 23.48 12.06 -9.65
N ILE A 187 22.71 11.62 -10.64
CA ILE A 187 22.17 10.27 -10.70
C ILE A 187 22.99 9.44 -11.69
N ILE A 188 23.49 8.31 -11.20
CA ILE A 188 24.21 7.33 -12.00
C ILE A 188 23.49 5.99 -11.91
N GLN A 189 23.18 5.41 -13.05
CA GLN A 189 22.61 4.06 -13.13
C GLN A 189 23.51 3.18 -13.97
N ASN A 190 23.97 2.05 -13.39
CA ASN A 190 24.88 1.10 -14.06
C ASN A 190 26.12 1.78 -14.66
N GLY A 191 26.68 2.77 -13.96
CA GLY A 191 27.88 3.51 -14.37
C GLY A 191 27.65 4.63 -15.39
N ASN A 192 26.42 4.84 -15.88
CA ASN A 192 26.08 5.90 -16.83
C ASN A 192 25.22 6.99 -16.17
N PRO A 193 25.37 8.25 -16.57
CA PRO A 193 24.49 9.32 -16.15
C PRO A 193 23.03 9.01 -16.49
N ALA A 194 22.13 9.31 -15.56
CA ALA A 194 20.70 9.07 -15.73
C ALA A 194 19.89 10.21 -15.12
N MET A 195 18.66 10.42 -15.60
CA MET A 195 17.64 11.20 -14.92
C MET A 195 16.70 10.24 -14.19
N GLY A 196 16.39 10.53 -12.93
CA GLY A 196 15.44 9.74 -12.15
C GLY A 196 14.02 10.25 -12.33
N ILE A 197 13.08 9.32 -12.47
CA ILE A 197 11.64 9.61 -12.48
C ILE A 197 11.02 8.85 -11.33
N ARG A 198 10.61 9.57 -10.30
CA ARG A 198 9.88 9.03 -9.17
C ARG A 198 8.38 9.21 -9.40
N ILE A 199 7.64 8.14 -9.23
CA ILE A 199 6.19 8.13 -9.32
C ILE A 199 5.64 7.76 -7.95
N ASP A 200 4.83 8.66 -7.40
CA ASP A 200 4.27 8.55 -6.05
C ASP A 200 2.79 8.12 -6.11
N ARG A 201 2.36 7.31 -5.13
CA ARG A 201 0.99 6.80 -5.05
C ARG A 201 0.07 7.77 -4.31
N GLN A 202 -1.18 7.76 -4.70
CA GLN A 202 -2.26 8.37 -3.94
C GLN A 202 -2.61 7.48 -2.72
N ASN A 203 -2.89 8.11 -1.57
CA ASN A 203 -3.32 7.38 -0.39
C ASN A 203 -4.62 6.62 -0.63
N GLY A 204 -4.67 5.35 -0.20
CA GLY A 204 -5.83 4.47 -0.40
C GLY A 204 -5.97 3.88 -1.80
N ALA A 205 -5.10 4.22 -2.75
CA ALA A 205 -5.16 3.70 -4.12
C ALA A 205 -4.78 2.22 -4.20
N ASN A 206 -5.34 1.54 -5.21
CA ASN A 206 -4.95 0.17 -5.54
C ASN A 206 -3.58 0.17 -6.24
N VAL A 207 -2.53 -0.12 -5.45
CA VAL A 207 -1.12 -0.10 -5.90
C VAL A 207 -0.87 -1.00 -7.11
N LEU A 208 -1.48 -2.19 -7.16
CA LEU A 208 -1.25 -3.14 -8.26
C LEU A 208 -1.93 -2.69 -9.55
N ALA A 209 -3.13 -2.12 -9.45
CA ALA A 209 -3.84 -1.59 -10.61
C ALA A 209 -3.09 -0.37 -11.17
N ALA A 210 -2.77 0.61 -10.34
CA ALA A 210 -2.02 1.80 -10.74
C ALA A 210 -0.66 1.44 -11.37
N LEU A 211 0.10 0.51 -10.77
CA LEU A 211 1.38 0.05 -11.33
C LEU A 211 1.24 -0.67 -12.67
N THR A 212 0.16 -1.40 -12.87
CA THR A 212 -0.08 -2.09 -14.16
C THR A 212 -0.29 -1.07 -15.27
N GLU A 213 -1.08 -0.03 -14.98
CA GLU A 213 -1.35 1.04 -15.94
C GLU A 213 -0.11 1.92 -16.18
N VAL A 214 0.59 2.32 -15.11
CA VAL A 214 1.85 3.05 -15.21
C VAL A 214 2.86 2.31 -16.09
N LYS A 215 3.02 1.00 -15.90
CA LYS A 215 3.94 0.20 -16.72
C LYS A 215 3.56 0.17 -18.19
N ALA A 216 2.27 0.04 -18.48
CA ALA A 216 1.78 0.03 -19.86
C ALA A 216 2.07 1.38 -20.55
N VAL A 217 1.76 2.50 -19.88
CA VAL A 217 2.03 3.84 -20.40
C VAL A 217 3.54 4.11 -20.53
N MET A 218 4.35 3.70 -19.54
CA MET A 218 5.80 3.89 -19.60
C MET A 218 6.46 3.06 -20.72
N GLU A 219 5.93 1.90 -21.03
CA GLU A 219 6.40 1.09 -22.16
C GLU A 219 6.01 1.71 -23.50
N GLU A 220 4.78 2.23 -23.63
CA GLU A 220 4.35 3.01 -24.81
C GLU A 220 5.26 4.22 -25.02
N LEU A 221 5.57 4.97 -23.95
CA LEU A 221 6.45 6.13 -24.01
C LEU A 221 7.88 5.75 -24.39
N ARG A 222 8.35 4.59 -23.89
CA ARG A 222 9.70 4.07 -24.21
C ARG A 222 9.84 3.74 -25.69
N GLU A 223 8.86 3.02 -26.25
CA GLU A 223 8.89 2.55 -27.66
C GLU A 223 8.56 3.66 -28.66
N GLY A 224 7.92 4.74 -28.21
CA GLY A 224 7.54 5.89 -29.03
C GLY A 224 8.40 7.12 -28.76
N PRO A 225 7.88 8.14 -28.08
CA PRO A 225 8.52 9.45 -27.96
C PRO A 225 9.95 9.42 -27.40
N MET A 226 10.24 8.50 -26.46
CA MET A 226 11.58 8.43 -25.85
C MET A 226 12.60 7.89 -26.86
N GLN A 227 12.22 6.87 -27.62
CA GLN A 227 13.09 6.32 -28.67
C GLN A 227 13.35 7.33 -29.79
N GLU A 228 12.36 8.12 -30.19
CA GLU A 228 12.53 9.19 -31.18
C GLU A 228 13.52 10.26 -30.71
N LEU A 229 13.57 10.54 -29.39
CA LEU A 229 14.54 11.44 -28.77
C LEU A 229 15.91 10.81 -28.57
N GLY A 230 16.09 9.52 -28.89
CA GLY A 230 17.33 8.77 -28.62
C GLY A 230 17.53 8.46 -27.14
N LEU A 231 16.45 8.33 -26.38
CA LEU A 231 16.47 8.04 -24.94
C LEU A 231 15.93 6.63 -24.68
N ASP A 232 16.46 5.98 -23.65
CA ASP A 232 15.95 4.71 -23.12
C ASP A 232 15.36 4.94 -21.72
N LEU A 233 14.26 4.27 -21.45
CA LEU A 233 13.51 4.38 -20.22
C LEU A 233 13.50 3.02 -19.51
N ARG A 234 14.13 2.92 -18.33
CA ARG A 234 14.27 1.68 -17.60
C ARG A 234 13.69 1.75 -16.21
N GLN A 235 12.88 0.76 -15.87
CA GLN A 235 12.37 0.60 -14.51
C GLN A 235 13.48 0.09 -13.58
N SER A 236 13.66 0.76 -12.44
CA SER A 236 14.62 0.36 -11.41
C SER A 236 13.95 -0.21 -10.16
N PHE A 237 12.94 0.47 -9.68
CA PHE A 237 12.17 0.04 -8.52
C PHE A 237 10.72 -0.26 -8.91
N ASP A 238 10.19 -1.35 -8.39
CA ASP A 238 8.83 -1.81 -8.63
C ASP A 238 8.23 -2.35 -7.34
N ALA A 239 7.31 -1.59 -6.75
CA ALA A 239 6.62 -1.99 -5.53
C ALA A 239 5.78 -3.27 -5.73
N SER A 240 5.30 -3.56 -6.97
CA SER A 240 4.50 -4.76 -7.23
C SER A 240 5.26 -6.05 -7.01
N VAL A 241 6.59 -6.05 -7.19
CA VAL A 241 7.43 -7.23 -6.96
C VAL A 241 7.38 -7.66 -5.50
N PHE A 242 7.49 -6.70 -4.59
CA PHE A 242 7.42 -6.97 -3.15
C PHE A 242 6.02 -7.43 -2.73
N ILE A 243 4.98 -6.73 -3.22
CA ILE A 243 3.59 -7.09 -2.93
C ILE A 243 3.26 -8.49 -3.45
N LYS A 244 3.58 -8.77 -4.73
CA LYS A 244 3.35 -10.09 -5.33
C LYS A 244 4.12 -11.20 -4.61
N ARG A 245 5.38 -10.93 -4.24
CA ARG A 245 6.19 -11.89 -3.47
C ARG A 245 5.56 -12.18 -2.11
N ALA A 246 5.12 -11.17 -1.38
CA ALA A 246 4.46 -11.34 -0.09
C ALA A 246 3.16 -12.12 -0.22
N VAL A 247 2.31 -11.76 -1.19
CA VAL A 247 1.06 -12.49 -1.47
C VAL A 247 1.33 -13.94 -1.86
N ASN A 248 2.27 -14.19 -2.76
CA ASN A 248 2.62 -15.55 -3.19
C ASN A 248 3.18 -16.39 -2.05
N LEU A 249 4.02 -15.81 -1.19
CA LEU A 249 4.57 -16.50 -0.03
C LEU A 249 3.46 -16.92 0.94
N VAL A 250 2.53 -16.02 1.25
CA VAL A 250 1.42 -16.32 2.16
C VAL A 250 0.46 -17.32 1.53
N THR A 251 0.10 -17.14 0.24
CA THR A 251 -0.77 -18.07 -0.48
C THR A 251 -0.13 -19.44 -0.62
N GLY A 252 1.18 -19.51 -0.92
CA GLY A 252 1.93 -20.76 -0.97
C GLY A 252 1.92 -21.50 0.38
N ASN A 253 2.21 -20.80 1.46
CA ASN A 253 2.16 -21.37 2.82
C ASN A 253 0.75 -21.81 3.20
N LEU A 254 -0.28 -21.06 2.83
CA LEU A 254 -1.68 -21.40 3.02
C LEU A 254 -2.02 -22.72 2.30
N MET A 255 -1.63 -22.85 1.03
CA MET A 255 -1.88 -24.09 0.26
C MET A 255 -1.14 -25.29 0.83
N ILE A 256 0.12 -25.12 1.26
CA ILE A 256 0.88 -26.17 1.93
C ILE A 256 0.18 -26.58 3.24
N GLY A 257 -0.24 -25.60 4.04
CA GLY A 257 -0.99 -25.85 5.28
C GLY A 257 -2.28 -26.62 5.04
N ILE A 258 -3.07 -26.26 4.04
CA ILE A 258 -4.30 -26.96 3.64
C ILE A 258 -3.99 -28.40 3.22
N MET A 259 -2.97 -28.62 2.38
CA MET A 259 -2.60 -29.96 1.94
C MET A 259 -2.12 -30.84 3.09
N LEU A 260 -1.31 -30.30 4.00
CA LEU A 260 -0.86 -31.00 5.19
C LEU A 260 -2.04 -31.36 6.11
N ALA A 261 -2.94 -30.41 6.33
CA ALA A 261 -4.14 -30.62 7.13
C ALA A 261 -5.04 -31.72 6.55
N ILE A 262 -5.29 -31.70 5.25
CA ILE A 262 -6.05 -32.74 4.54
C ILE A 262 -5.32 -34.10 4.63
N GLY A 263 -4.00 -34.12 4.48
CA GLY A 263 -3.19 -35.34 4.61
C GLY A 263 -3.26 -35.95 6.00
N VAL A 264 -3.12 -35.16 7.06
CA VAL A 264 -3.25 -35.58 8.45
C VAL A 264 -4.68 -36.08 8.73
N LEU A 265 -5.69 -35.38 8.27
CA LEU A 265 -7.09 -35.79 8.39
C LEU A 265 -7.37 -37.14 7.71
N TRP A 266 -6.87 -37.30 6.49
CA TRP A 266 -7.01 -38.58 5.77
C TRP A 266 -6.32 -39.73 6.52
N TRP A 267 -5.11 -39.47 7.02
CA TRP A 267 -4.39 -40.47 7.82
C TRP A 267 -5.14 -40.85 9.11
N PHE A 268 -5.77 -39.87 9.78
CA PHE A 268 -6.49 -40.04 11.03
C PHE A 268 -7.88 -40.66 10.84
N LEU A 269 -8.70 -40.08 9.95
CA LEU A 269 -10.07 -40.53 9.68
C LEU A 269 -10.14 -41.83 8.90
N ARG A 270 -9.09 -42.14 8.14
CA ARG A 270 -9.04 -43.31 7.20
C ARG A 270 -10.28 -43.43 6.31
N SER A 271 -11.00 -42.38 6.07
CA SER A 271 -12.21 -42.28 5.27
C SER A 271 -12.06 -41.18 4.24
N THR A 272 -11.95 -41.54 2.98
CA THR A 272 -11.85 -40.55 1.86
C THR A 272 -13.07 -39.64 1.80
N ARG A 273 -14.28 -40.18 2.05
CA ARG A 273 -15.51 -39.38 2.04
C ARG A 273 -15.58 -38.39 3.19
N GLY A 274 -15.21 -38.78 4.39
CA GLY A 274 -15.15 -37.90 5.56
C GLY A 274 -14.09 -36.78 5.36
N THR A 275 -12.93 -37.16 4.86
CA THR A 275 -11.86 -36.18 4.55
C THR A 275 -12.29 -35.19 3.46
N MET A 276 -12.97 -35.66 2.42
CA MET A 276 -13.43 -34.81 1.32
C MET A 276 -14.51 -33.81 1.75
N LEU A 277 -15.40 -34.22 2.68
CA LEU A 277 -16.36 -33.32 3.32
C LEU A 277 -15.69 -32.14 4.01
N ILE A 278 -14.66 -32.44 4.82
CA ILE A 278 -13.89 -31.40 5.53
C ILE A 278 -13.07 -30.59 4.54
N ALA A 279 -12.46 -31.24 3.52
CA ALA A 279 -11.68 -30.56 2.49
C ALA A 279 -12.49 -29.52 1.71
N ILE A 280 -13.79 -29.73 1.51
CA ILE A 280 -14.68 -28.76 0.87
C ILE A 280 -15.06 -27.63 1.83
N ALA A 281 -15.16 -27.89 3.11
CA ALA A 281 -15.46 -26.87 4.12
C ALA A 281 -14.37 -25.77 4.18
N ILE A 282 -13.10 -26.12 3.91
CA ILE A 282 -11.98 -25.16 3.93
C ILE A 282 -12.19 -24.03 2.91
N PRO A 283 -12.28 -24.31 1.59
CA PRO A 283 -12.46 -23.26 0.61
C PRO A 283 -13.76 -22.49 0.79
N VAL A 284 -14.84 -23.15 1.22
CA VAL A 284 -16.12 -22.48 1.51
C VAL A 284 -15.96 -21.48 2.66
N SER A 285 -15.31 -21.88 3.75
CA SER A 285 -15.06 -20.99 4.89
C SER A 285 -14.14 -19.83 4.50
N LEU A 286 -13.08 -20.09 3.74
CA LEU A 286 -12.15 -19.05 3.29
C LEU A 286 -12.82 -18.04 2.35
N LEU A 287 -13.54 -18.51 1.33
CA LEU A 287 -14.27 -17.65 0.41
C LEU A 287 -15.33 -16.81 1.13
N THR A 288 -16.08 -17.42 2.04
CA THR A 288 -17.06 -16.70 2.86
C THR A 288 -16.37 -15.65 3.75
N THR A 289 -15.21 -15.96 4.32
CA THR A 289 -14.42 -15.00 5.10
C THR A 289 -13.98 -13.81 4.26
N PHE A 290 -13.52 -14.03 3.01
CA PHE A 290 -13.21 -12.94 2.08
C PHE A 290 -14.41 -12.05 1.78
N VAL A 291 -15.59 -12.65 1.58
CA VAL A 291 -16.82 -11.89 1.36
C VAL A 291 -17.17 -11.04 2.58
N VAL A 292 -17.09 -11.60 3.79
CA VAL A 292 -17.36 -10.87 5.04
C VAL A 292 -16.37 -9.73 5.25
N LEU A 293 -15.06 -9.96 5.03
CA LEU A 293 -14.03 -8.91 5.10
C LEU A 293 -14.32 -7.78 4.13
N LYS A 294 -14.72 -8.08 2.89
CA LYS A 294 -15.10 -7.08 1.90
C LYS A 294 -16.34 -6.28 2.33
N LEU A 295 -17.37 -6.95 2.87
CA LEU A 295 -18.60 -6.30 3.35
C LEU A 295 -18.35 -5.39 4.57
N THR A 296 -17.36 -5.72 5.40
CA THR A 296 -16.94 -4.88 6.53
C THR A 296 -16.00 -3.73 6.14
N GLY A 297 -15.76 -3.52 4.82
CA GLY A 297 -14.93 -2.44 4.31
C GLY A 297 -13.42 -2.65 4.53
N ARG A 298 -13.00 -3.86 4.91
CA ARG A 298 -11.57 -4.16 5.12
C ARG A 298 -10.88 -4.54 3.83
N SER A 299 -9.69 -3.97 3.60
CA SER A 299 -8.84 -4.33 2.48
C SER A 299 -8.10 -5.64 2.75
N LEU A 300 -7.93 -6.45 1.70
CA LEU A 300 -7.06 -7.61 1.75
C LEU A 300 -5.61 -7.13 1.66
N ASN A 301 -4.93 -7.13 2.79
CA ASN A 301 -3.51 -6.83 2.89
C ASN A 301 -2.72 -8.10 3.28
N VAL A 302 -1.39 -8.00 3.30
CA VAL A 302 -0.51 -9.13 3.65
C VAL A 302 -0.79 -9.64 5.06
N ILE A 303 -1.19 -8.75 5.97
CA ILE A 303 -1.47 -9.08 7.38
C ILE A 303 -2.78 -9.85 7.50
N SER A 304 -3.84 -9.42 6.82
CA SER A 304 -5.11 -10.15 6.79
C SER A 304 -4.95 -11.52 6.11
N LEU A 305 -4.13 -11.63 5.06
CA LEU A 305 -3.78 -12.92 4.46
C LEU A 305 -2.98 -13.82 5.42
N ALA A 306 -2.05 -13.26 6.19
CA ALA A 306 -1.35 -13.98 7.24
C ALA A 306 -2.32 -14.46 8.34
N GLY A 307 -3.26 -13.61 8.76
CA GLY A 307 -4.35 -13.98 9.66
C GLY A 307 -5.17 -15.15 9.16
N LEU A 308 -5.51 -15.15 7.86
CA LEU A 308 -6.18 -16.28 7.22
C LEU A 308 -5.34 -17.56 7.23
N ALA A 309 -4.04 -17.46 6.98
CA ALA A 309 -3.14 -18.61 7.04
C ALA A 309 -3.09 -19.24 8.45
N PHE A 310 -3.08 -18.40 9.49
CA PHE A 310 -3.21 -18.88 10.88
C PHE A 310 -4.60 -19.46 11.16
N ALA A 311 -5.64 -18.82 10.65
CA ALA A 311 -7.03 -19.25 10.88
C ALA A 311 -7.34 -20.63 10.29
N VAL A 312 -6.66 -21.07 9.21
CA VAL A 312 -6.92 -22.35 8.55
C VAL A 312 -6.90 -23.51 9.53
N GLY A 313 -5.92 -23.55 10.45
CA GLY A 313 -5.87 -24.60 11.48
C GLY A 313 -7.09 -24.57 12.39
N MET A 314 -7.50 -23.39 12.85
CA MET A 314 -8.66 -23.21 13.74
C MET A 314 -10.01 -23.41 13.03
N VAL A 315 -10.07 -23.09 11.74
CA VAL A 315 -11.24 -23.29 10.88
C VAL A 315 -11.58 -24.77 10.73
N LEU A 316 -10.56 -25.61 10.72
CA LEU A 316 -10.73 -27.06 10.61
C LEU A 316 -11.31 -27.72 11.86
N ASP A 317 -11.04 -27.19 13.04
CA ASP A 317 -11.43 -27.80 14.30
C ASP A 317 -12.94 -28.02 14.41
N ALA A 318 -13.74 -27.01 14.09
CA ALA A 318 -15.20 -27.12 14.10
C ALA A 318 -15.70 -28.16 13.07
N ALA A 319 -15.11 -28.14 11.87
CA ALA A 319 -15.45 -29.09 10.81
C ALA A 319 -15.10 -30.54 11.17
N ILE A 320 -13.94 -30.75 11.79
CA ILE A 320 -13.49 -32.09 12.25
C ILE A 320 -14.46 -32.67 13.29
N VAL A 321 -14.79 -31.88 14.31
CA VAL A 321 -15.67 -32.34 15.42
C VAL A 321 -17.06 -32.72 14.92
N VAL A 322 -17.65 -31.90 14.03
CA VAL A 322 -18.96 -32.19 13.43
C VAL A 322 -18.89 -33.43 12.56
N SER A 323 -17.91 -33.48 11.64
CA SER A 323 -17.75 -34.62 10.70
C SER A 323 -17.47 -35.93 11.40
N GLU A 324 -16.59 -35.94 12.41
CA GLU A 324 -16.31 -37.15 13.20
C GLU A 324 -17.57 -37.68 13.92
N ASN A 325 -18.32 -36.75 14.54
CA ASN A 325 -19.55 -37.15 15.23
C ASN A 325 -20.63 -37.68 14.26
N MET A 326 -20.69 -37.09 13.05
CA MET A 326 -21.58 -37.56 11.97
C MET A 326 -21.21 -39.00 11.53
N VAL A 327 -19.94 -39.25 11.24
CA VAL A 327 -19.44 -40.58 10.86
C VAL A 327 -19.70 -41.57 11.98
N ARG A 328 -19.40 -41.17 13.21
CA ARG A 328 -19.63 -42.06 14.39
C ARG A 328 -21.08 -42.47 14.57
N LEU A 329 -22.05 -41.56 14.37
CA LEU A 329 -23.48 -41.88 14.46
C LEU A 329 -23.94 -42.71 13.28
N HIS A 330 -23.43 -42.44 12.09
CA HIS A 330 -23.72 -43.22 10.90
C HIS A 330 -23.22 -44.67 11.01
N ASP A 331 -21.99 -44.87 11.54
CA ASP A 331 -21.43 -46.21 11.79
C ASP A 331 -22.21 -47.01 12.88
N LYS A 332 -22.97 -46.31 13.74
CA LYS A 332 -23.91 -46.92 14.67
C LYS A 332 -25.26 -47.30 14.06
N GLY A 333 -25.42 -47.13 12.72
CA GLY A 333 -26.60 -47.52 11.97
C GLY A 333 -27.65 -46.41 11.78
N ALA A 334 -27.36 -45.16 12.13
CA ALA A 334 -28.28 -44.07 11.89
C ALA A 334 -28.32 -43.71 10.37
N PRO A 335 -29.50 -43.38 9.82
CA PRO A 335 -29.62 -42.89 8.44
C PRO A 335 -28.76 -41.62 8.25
N PRO A 336 -28.16 -41.39 7.07
CA PRO A 336 -27.21 -40.30 6.86
C PRO A 336 -27.72 -38.92 7.30
N LEU A 337 -28.94 -38.54 6.89
CA LEU A 337 -29.55 -37.27 7.26
C LEU A 337 -29.78 -37.15 8.78
N HIS A 338 -30.25 -38.25 9.41
CA HIS A 338 -30.52 -38.27 10.86
C HIS A 338 -29.21 -38.23 11.65
N ALA A 339 -28.17 -38.91 11.16
CA ALA A 339 -26.85 -38.87 11.72
C ALA A 339 -26.26 -37.44 11.66
N ALA A 340 -26.41 -36.75 10.51
CA ALA A 340 -25.93 -35.39 10.33
C ALA A 340 -26.60 -34.40 11.29
N LEU A 341 -27.93 -34.38 11.34
CA LEU A 341 -28.68 -33.45 12.20
C LEU A 341 -28.44 -33.73 13.71
N LYS A 342 -28.46 -35.01 14.12
CA LYS A 342 -28.25 -35.39 15.52
C LYS A 342 -26.81 -35.14 15.95
N ALA A 343 -25.84 -35.40 15.08
CA ALA A 343 -24.42 -35.14 15.35
C ALA A 343 -24.16 -33.67 15.62
N THR A 344 -24.67 -32.82 14.76
CA THR A 344 -24.53 -31.35 14.84
C THR A 344 -25.18 -30.84 16.14
N GLY A 345 -26.41 -31.26 16.42
CA GLY A 345 -27.11 -30.89 17.66
C GLY A 345 -26.38 -31.27 18.95
N GLN A 346 -25.64 -32.39 18.93
CA GLN A 346 -24.87 -32.85 20.11
C GLN A 346 -23.62 -31.99 20.39
N VAL A 347 -23.00 -31.41 19.37
CA VAL A 347 -21.73 -30.69 19.50
C VAL A 347 -21.86 -29.17 19.39
N GLN A 348 -23.00 -28.64 18.92
CA GLN A 348 -23.22 -27.21 18.69
C GLN A 348 -22.90 -26.34 19.91
N GLY A 349 -23.33 -26.74 21.11
CA GLY A 349 -23.08 -25.96 22.34
C GLY A 349 -21.58 -25.89 22.69
N ALA A 350 -20.86 -26.99 22.55
CA ALA A 350 -19.43 -27.02 22.79
C ALA A 350 -18.66 -26.19 21.75
N LEU A 351 -19.06 -26.27 20.46
CA LEU A 351 -18.44 -25.51 19.40
C LEU A 351 -18.71 -23.98 19.54
N LEU A 352 -19.93 -23.61 19.92
CA LEU A 352 -20.27 -22.19 20.20
C LEU A 352 -19.39 -21.65 21.34
N ALA A 353 -19.28 -22.40 22.45
CA ALA A 353 -18.46 -22.02 23.60
C ALA A 353 -16.97 -21.90 23.22
N SER A 354 -16.42 -22.85 22.46
CA SER A 354 -15.04 -22.84 22.00
C SER A 354 -14.77 -21.65 21.07
N THR A 355 -15.65 -21.42 20.10
CA THR A 355 -15.54 -20.28 19.17
C THR A 355 -15.61 -18.95 19.92
N ALA A 356 -16.58 -18.80 20.84
CA ALA A 356 -16.71 -17.59 21.65
C ALA A 356 -15.44 -17.32 22.48
N THR A 357 -14.86 -18.37 23.06
CA THR A 357 -13.59 -18.27 23.82
C THR A 357 -12.43 -17.85 22.92
N THR A 358 -12.33 -18.42 21.72
CA THR A 358 -11.30 -18.06 20.76
C THR A 358 -11.42 -16.59 20.33
N VAL A 359 -12.63 -16.14 20.00
CA VAL A 359 -12.88 -14.73 19.65
C VAL A 359 -12.57 -13.80 20.82
N ALA A 360 -12.95 -14.19 22.04
CA ALA A 360 -12.71 -13.39 23.25
C ALA A 360 -11.21 -13.16 23.53
N ILE A 361 -10.33 -14.10 23.16
CA ILE A 361 -8.88 -13.94 23.28
C ILE A 361 -8.35 -12.85 22.35
N PHE A 362 -8.94 -12.72 21.15
CA PHE A 362 -8.51 -11.71 20.17
C PHE A 362 -9.18 -10.33 20.40
N LEU A 363 -10.28 -10.28 21.17
CA LEU A 363 -11.02 -9.03 21.41
C LEU A 363 -10.15 -7.89 22.00
N PRO A 364 -9.28 -8.11 23.01
CA PRO A 364 -8.45 -7.06 23.58
C PRO A 364 -7.49 -6.42 22.56
N VAL A 365 -7.05 -7.18 21.56
CA VAL A 365 -6.14 -6.69 20.52
C VAL A 365 -6.80 -5.61 19.63
N LEU A 366 -8.13 -5.68 19.46
CA LEU A 366 -8.89 -4.71 18.68
C LEU A 366 -8.97 -3.33 19.35
N PHE A 367 -8.70 -3.25 20.65
CA PHE A 367 -8.73 -1.99 21.42
C PHE A 367 -7.35 -1.33 21.58
N LEU A 368 -6.30 -1.92 21.02
CA LEU A 368 -4.98 -1.31 20.97
C LEU A 368 -4.99 -0.11 20.00
N LYS A 369 -4.57 1.06 20.46
CA LYS A 369 -4.63 2.31 19.69
C LYS A 369 -3.34 2.68 18.95
N ASP A 370 -2.23 2.00 19.26
CA ASP A 370 -0.93 2.25 18.66
C ASP A 370 -0.81 1.69 17.23
N VAL A 371 0.25 2.04 16.51
CA VAL A 371 0.54 1.57 15.14
C VAL A 371 0.60 0.03 15.09
N GLU A 372 1.24 -0.57 16.09
CA GLU A 372 1.27 -2.02 16.28
C GLU A 372 -0.13 -2.59 16.50
N GLY A 373 -0.96 -1.87 17.25
CA GLY A 373 -2.36 -2.24 17.48
C GLY A 373 -3.16 -2.33 16.20
N GLN A 374 -2.99 -1.40 15.26
CA GLN A 374 -3.67 -1.47 13.96
C GLN A 374 -3.26 -2.70 13.15
N LEU A 375 -1.96 -3.02 13.11
CA LEU A 375 -1.46 -4.20 12.42
C LEU A 375 -2.05 -5.48 13.01
N PHE A 376 -2.03 -5.61 14.33
CA PHE A 376 -2.57 -6.77 15.02
C PHE A 376 -4.10 -6.80 15.03
N ALA A 377 -4.78 -5.65 14.98
CA ALA A 377 -6.23 -5.58 14.89
C ALA A 377 -6.74 -6.18 13.57
N ASP A 378 -6.10 -5.90 12.43
CA ASP A 378 -6.48 -6.51 11.16
C ASP A 378 -6.30 -8.04 11.18
N LEU A 379 -5.23 -8.50 11.79
CA LEU A 379 -4.96 -9.93 11.96
C LEU A 379 -6.00 -10.57 12.88
N ALA A 380 -6.23 -9.99 14.06
CA ALA A 380 -7.17 -10.48 15.07
C ALA A 380 -8.61 -10.51 14.53
N LEU A 381 -9.02 -9.46 13.83
CA LEU A 381 -10.33 -9.38 13.19
C LEU A 381 -10.51 -10.46 12.12
N THR A 382 -9.49 -10.65 11.27
CA THR A 382 -9.52 -11.65 10.20
C THR A 382 -9.64 -13.06 10.78
N ILE A 383 -8.87 -13.39 11.82
CA ILE A 383 -8.96 -14.68 12.52
C ILE A 383 -10.34 -14.85 13.15
N SER A 384 -10.83 -13.83 13.85
CA SER A 384 -12.15 -13.88 14.52
C SER A 384 -13.28 -14.12 13.52
N ILE A 385 -13.29 -13.40 12.40
CA ILE A 385 -14.26 -13.60 11.32
C ILE A 385 -14.15 -15.01 10.74
N ALA A 386 -12.94 -15.48 10.44
CA ALA A 386 -12.71 -16.80 9.86
C ALA A 386 -13.21 -17.92 10.77
N VAL A 387 -12.98 -17.83 12.08
CA VAL A 387 -13.42 -18.83 13.06
C VAL A 387 -14.95 -18.79 13.23
N CYS A 388 -15.57 -17.61 13.25
CA CYS A 388 -17.04 -17.48 13.27
C CYS A 388 -17.67 -18.04 11.99
N VAL A 389 -17.12 -17.75 10.82
CA VAL A 389 -17.57 -18.27 9.52
C VAL A 389 -17.42 -19.79 9.48
N SER A 390 -16.31 -20.32 9.99
CA SER A 390 -16.07 -21.76 10.07
C SER A 390 -17.14 -22.46 10.92
N LEU A 391 -17.50 -21.90 12.05
CA LEU A 391 -18.58 -22.41 12.88
C LEU A 391 -19.90 -22.45 12.10
N LEU A 392 -20.25 -21.36 11.39
CA LEU A 392 -21.46 -21.31 10.57
C LEU A 392 -21.44 -22.37 9.47
N VAL A 393 -20.32 -22.53 8.76
CA VAL A 393 -20.14 -23.56 7.73
C VAL A 393 -20.23 -24.97 8.34
N ALA A 394 -19.61 -25.19 9.49
CA ALA A 394 -19.68 -26.49 10.19
C ALA A 394 -21.08 -26.85 10.67
N LEU A 395 -21.89 -25.87 11.08
CA LEU A 395 -23.26 -26.12 11.55
C LEU A 395 -24.31 -26.15 10.42
N THR A 396 -24.00 -25.62 9.23
CA THR A 396 -24.96 -25.51 8.12
C THR A 396 -24.55 -26.34 6.91
N VAL A 397 -23.38 -26.05 6.31
CA VAL A 397 -22.93 -26.68 5.07
C VAL A 397 -22.53 -28.14 5.28
N LEU A 398 -21.78 -28.43 6.33
CA LEU A 398 -21.34 -29.81 6.59
C LEU A 398 -22.49 -30.78 6.83
N PRO A 399 -23.51 -30.47 7.65
CA PRO A 399 -24.64 -31.40 7.84
C PRO A 399 -25.44 -31.62 6.54
N THR A 400 -25.61 -30.58 5.73
CA THR A 400 -26.35 -30.68 4.45
C THR A 400 -25.60 -31.56 3.44
N LEU A 401 -24.30 -31.37 3.29
CA LEU A 401 -23.46 -32.20 2.44
C LEU A 401 -23.31 -33.64 3.00
N GLY A 402 -23.14 -33.78 4.31
CA GLY A 402 -22.99 -35.06 4.97
C GLY A 402 -24.23 -35.93 4.88
N GLY A 403 -25.43 -35.31 4.95
CA GLY A 403 -26.70 -36.03 4.76
C GLY A 403 -26.85 -36.69 3.38
N SER A 404 -26.18 -36.13 2.35
CA SER A 404 -26.21 -36.69 0.99
C SER A 404 -25.00 -37.59 0.67
N TRP A 405 -23.84 -37.34 1.28
CA TRP A 405 -22.56 -37.98 0.92
C TRP A 405 -22.13 -39.15 1.80
N LEU A 406 -22.66 -39.27 3.00
CA LEU A 406 -22.48 -40.45 3.86
C LEU A 406 -23.29 -41.59 3.23
N GLY A 407 -22.72 -42.23 2.20
CA GLY A 407 -23.32 -43.40 1.57
C GLY A 407 -23.40 -44.62 2.50
N LYS A 408 -23.76 -45.82 1.99
CA LYS A 408 -23.85 -47.05 2.78
C LYS A 408 -22.58 -47.23 3.61
N SER A 409 -22.75 -47.32 4.94
CA SER A 409 -21.68 -47.55 5.88
C SER A 409 -20.98 -48.87 5.57
N ASN A 410 -19.71 -48.84 5.23
CA ASN A 410 -18.85 -50.01 5.36
C ASN A 410 -18.35 -50.03 6.80
N ALA A 411 -19.17 -50.59 7.66
CA ALA A 411 -18.83 -50.84 9.07
C ALA A 411 -17.76 -51.93 9.17
N GLU A 412 -16.59 -51.72 8.59
CA GLU A 412 -15.41 -52.48 8.98
C GLU A 412 -14.93 -51.92 10.32
N LYS A 413 -15.25 -52.70 11.36
CA LYS A 413 -14.79 -52.52 12.76
C LYS A 413 -13.27 -52.45 12.78
N HIS A 414 -12.70 -51.29 12.58
CA HIS A 414 -11.30 -51.03 12.91
C HIS A 414 -11.18 -50.95 14.46
N LYS A 415 -11.09 -52.11 15.11
CA LYS A 415 -10.55 -52.19 16.46
C LYS A 415 -9.08 -51.79 16.40
N ASN A 416 -8.78 -50.54 16.70
CA ASN A 416 -7.41 -50.06 16.84
C ASN A 416 -6.76 -50.74 18.06
N ALA A 417 -6.14 -51.88 17.82
CA ALA A 417 -5.38 -52.63 18.83
C ALA A 417 -4.23 -51.80 19.47
N ALA A 418 -3.76 -50.78 18.77
CA ALA A 418 -2.75 -49.87 19.27
C ALA A 418 -3.27 -48.96 20.41
N TRP A 419 -4.47 -48.38 20.26
CA TRP A 419 -5.08 -47.57 21.32
C TRP A 419 -5.43 -48.36 22.56
N GLY A 420 -5.86 -49.61 22.40
CA GLY A 420 -6.08 -50.51 23.51
C GLY A 420 -4.80 -50.81 24.33
N ARG A 421 -3.65 -50.91 23.66
CA ARG A 421 -2.34 -51.08 24.32
C ARG A 421 -1.91 -49.79 25.04
N ILE A 422 -2.05 -48.61 24.41
CA ILE A 422 -1.73 -47.30 25.02
C ILE A 422 -2.62 -47.06 26.24
N ALA A 423 -3.93 -47.28 26.11
CA ALA A 423 -4.87 -47.13 27.21
C ALA A 423 -4.54 -48.12 28.36
N GLY A 424 -4.15 -49.36 28.04
CA GLY A 424 -3.70 -50.32 29.01
C GLY A 424 -2.43 -49.93 29.75
N VAL A 425 -1.46 -49.33 29.08
CA VAL A 425 -0.23 -48.77 29.68
C VAL A 425 -0.56 -47.59 30.59
N LEU A 426 -1.39 -46.63 30.10
CA LEU A 426 -1.82 -45.48 30.90
C LEU A 426 -2.62 -45.88 32.14
N MET A 427 -3.52 -46.83 31.99
CA MET A 427 -4.28 -47.37 33.15
C MET A 427 -3.38 -48.06 34.17
N LYS A 428 -2.39 -48.85 33.73
CA LYS A 428 -1.39 -49.45 34.61
C LYS A 428 -0.48 -48.40 35.26
N ALA A 429 -0.08 -47.42 34.54
CA ALA A 429 0.75 -46.30 35.04
C ALA A 429 -0.01 -45.47 36.09
N SER A 430 -1.32 -45.26 35.90
CA SER A 430 -2.17 -44.48 36.81
C SER A 430 -2.96 -45.31 37.83
N ALA A 431 -2.60 -46.58 38.04
CA ALA A 431 -3.37 -47.51 38.87
C ALA A 431 -3.42 -47.15 40.38
N THR A 432 -2.44 -46.41 40.89
CA THR A 432 -2.40 -46.04 42.32
C THR A 432 -2.38 -44.51 42.49
N PRO A 433 -3.02 -43.97 43.56
CA PRO A 433 -3.10 -42.52 43.76
C PRO A 433 -1.71 -41.87 43.89
N ARG A 434 -0.71 -42.56 44.46
CA ARG A 434 0.67 -42.06 44.54
C ARG A 434 1.34 -41.92 43.16
N ARG A 435 1.12 -42.87 42.24
CA ARG A 435 1.64 -42.83 40.88
C ARG A 435 0.95 -41.74 40.05
N ARG A 436 -0.34 -41.47 40.26
CA ARG A 436 -1.03 -40.35 39.64
C ARG A 436 -0.39 -39.00 40.04
N LEU A 437 -0.12 -38.85 41.35
CA LEU A 437 0.50 -37.62 41.86
C LEU A 437 1.92 -37.45 41.33
N SER A 438 2.72 -38.54 41.26
CA SER A 438 4.07 -38.46 40.69
C SER A 438 4.09 -38.13 39.18
N ILE A 439 3.13 -38.67 38.40
CA ILE A 439 3.01 -38.32 36.97
C ILE A 439 2.60 -36.87 36.80
N VAL A 440 1.65 -36.35 37.57
CA VAL A 440 1.24 -34.95 37.56
C VAL A 440 2.40 -34.04 37.97
N ALA A 441 3.12 -34.40 39.04
CA ALA A 441 4.30 -33.66 39.50
C ALA A 441 5.40 -33.61 38.42
N LEU A 442 5.65 -34.71 37.72
CA LEU A 442 6.62 -34.80 36.64
C LEU A 442 6.20 -33.91 35.44
N LEU A 443 4.91 -33.97 35.04
CA LEU A 443 4.37 -33.15 33.94
C LEU A 443 4.38 -31.67 34.24
N VAL A 444 4.26 -31.28 35.51
CA VAL A 444 4.35 -29.87 35.95
C VAL A 444 5.81 -29.43 36.10
N ALA A 445 6.71 -30.31 36.49
CA ALA A 445 8.12 -30.00 36.68
C ALA A 445 8.89 -29.82 35.34
N ILE A 446 8.55 -30.62 34.30
CA ILE A 446 9.23 -30.55 32.97
C ILE A 446 9.20 -29.16 32.33
N PRO A 447 8.10 -28.40 32.31
CA PRO A 447 8.09 -27.05 31.73
C PRO A 447 8.68 -25.97 32.63
N LEU A 448 9.08 -26.29 33.86
CA LEU A 448 9.68 -25.36 34.83
C LEU A 448 11.21 -25.46 34.88
N THR A 449 11.80 -26.41 34.18
CA THR A 449 13.25 -26.57 33.94
C THR A 449 13.61 -26.16 32.53
#